data_c28f7f0421a58ebfb171fda9075bdb88
#
_entry.id   c28f7f0421a58ebfb171fda9075bdb88
#
_cell.length_a   1.000
_cell.length_b   1.000
_cell.length_c   1.000
_cell.angle_alpha   90.00
_cell.angle_beta   90.00
_cell.angle_gamma   90.00
#
_symmetry.space_group_name_H-M   'P 1'
#
loop_
_entity.id
_entity.type
_entity.pdbx_description
1 polymer ?
#
loop_
_entity_poly.entity_id
_entity_poly.type
_entity_poly.pdbx_seq_one_letter_code
_entity_poly.pdbx_strand_id
1 'polypeptide(L)'
;MFSPQHFKNKFMNEKELKELLENLLKKGECEYIEFKKNYNLFKDKSDFFKYYSALSNSATLVGEDFGYLVFGVDDEGNVCGTAVNKDEKDLKIQISNYFGNSHDFEICKSEYKEKNITIYKIPCAKGKLAQYKNKKDLVAWYRVGSHNDNLYESPDLDKIVKKIALFGDDWSEIVCEESNIDDLDFEALKLAKNHYQEKYPSLEVASWSDKKFLEKLGFIRNSKLTNACLVLLGKKESTYKLKNSSDSVEIXWRLDTSEEKADQSFYLPLILSTSQAWSFIRNPKYKIITENTKNELIAREVDKYDQKVFLEALHNCIAHQDYYAGKRITILEKIDKLIFTNAGNFFDGKAEDYVLERKNIASKYRNKALVNAMKELGMIDKLGSGVKTMYETLRKKTFPFPTYDYDEGFDETKLEIYGKEIDKKFTEILMNKGDLDFNTTIILDKIQKNKIDEIDKKDLKKLRDQKLIEKIEKSYFLSKKVAEILGKETEYTEKKGFPDDFIIDKIIKHLEHWDNGQTRAQINDLVWKYLPGILSDQKKTRKINNILTKLSKDNRIKNFGNRKKSNWKLVIN
;
A
#
# COMPACT_ATOMS: atom_id res chain seq x y z
N MET A 1 31.25 -28.21 8.34
CA MET A 1 30.94 -28.61 6.96
C MET A 1 29.45 -28.40 6.74
N PHE A 2 29.08 -27.34 6.03
CA PHE A 2 27.69 -27.07 5.71
C PHE A 2 27.30 -27.90 4.50
N SER A 3 26.35 -28.81 4.68
CA SER A 3 25.76 -29.55 3.55
C SER A 3 24.79 -28.60 2.82
N PRO A 4 24.95 -28.37 1.52
CA PRO A 4 23.99 -27.59 0.78
C PRO A 4 22.67 -28.36 0.72
N GLN A 5 21.59 -27.72 1.14
CA GLN A 5 20.25 -28.26 0.92
C GLN A 5 20.02 -28.37 -0.60
N HIS A 6 19.92 -29.59 -1.07
CA HIS A 6 19.56 -29.91 -2.44
C HIS A 6 18.11 -29.47 -2.69
N PHE A 7 17.94 -28.34 -3.37
CA PHE A 7 16.74 -28.15 -4.17
C PHE A 7 16.76 -29.29 -5.18
N LYS A 8 15.84 -30.22 -5.08
CA LYS A 8 15.64 -31.22 -6.14
C LYS A 8 15.30 -30.46 -7.42
N ASN A 9 16.25 -30.27 -8.29
CA ASN A 9 16.05 -29.74 -9.63
C ASN A 9 15.03 -30.66 -10.35
N LYS A 10 13.79 -30.26 -10.36
CA LYS A 10 12.80 -30.85 -11.24
C LYS A 10 13.07 -30.25 -12.60
N PHE A 11 13.82 -30.95 -13.44
CA PHE A 11 14.01 -30.52 -14.83
C PHE A 11 12.65 -30.28 -15.48
N MET A 12 12.47 -29.10 -16.04
CA MET A 12 11.26 -28.78 -16.81
C MET A 12 11.18 -29.76 -17.98
N ASN A 13 10.01 -30.37 -18.17
CA ASN A 13 9.79 -31.23 -19.32
C ASN A 13 9.65 -30.37 -20.60
N GLU A 14 9.75 -30.97 -21.77
CA GLU A 14 9.69 -30.27 -23.07
C GLU A 14 8.43 -29.43 -23.24
N LYS A 15 7.30 -29.91 -22.74
CA LYS A 15 6.01 -29.21 -22.83
C LYS A 15 6.05 -27.93 -21.98
N GLU A 16 6.48 -28.05 -20.72
CA GLU A 16 6.63 -26.89 -19.80
C GLU A 16 7.57 -25.83 -20.39
N LEU A 17 8.64 -26.26 -21.04
CA LEU A 17 9.63 -25.36 -21.62
C LEU A 17 9.07 -24.62 -22.85
N LYS A 18 8.29 -25.30 -23.69
CA LYS A 18 7.60 -24.68 -24.83
C LYS A 18 6.56 -23.65 -24.36
N GLU A 19 5.76 -24.01 -23.34
CA GLU A 19 4.79 -23.09 -22.73
C GLU A 19 5.49 -21.84 -22.14
N LEU A 20 6.62 -22.03 -21.45
CA LEU A 20 7.43 -20.92 -20.94
C LEU A 20 7.87 -20.01 -22.09
N LEU A 21 8.47 -20.57 -23.15
CA LEU A 21 8.95 -19.80 -24.29
C LEU A 21 7.82 -19.01 -24.96
N GLU A 22 6.66 -19.63 -25.19
CA GLU A 22 5.50 -18.95 -25.76
C GLU A 22 5.02 -17.78 -24.91
N ASN A 23 5.03 -17.96 -23.59
CA ASN A 23 4.68 -16.89 -22.64
C ASN A 23 5.70 -15.73 -22.71
N LEU A 24 7.00 -16.04 -22.77
CA LEU A 24 8.05 -15.02 -22.88
C LEU A 24 7.93 -14.24 -24.23
N LEU A 25 7.71 -14.96 -25.33
CA LEU A 25 7.53 -14.35 -26.65
C LEU A 25 6.28 -13.43 -26.69
N LYS A 26 5.20 -13.85 -26.04
CA LYS A 26 3.97 -13.05 -25.96
C LYS A 26 4.16 -11.77 -25.14
N LYS A 27 4.98 -11.82 -24.08
CA LYS A 27 5.27 -10.65 -23.23
C LYS A 27 6.23 -9.67 -23.93
N GLY A 28 7.19 -10.18 -24.70
CA GLY A 28 8.24 -9.38 -25.33
C GLY A 28 9.33 -8.95 -24.34
N GLU A 29 10.30 -8.17 -24.82
CA GLU A 29 11.35 -7.61 -23.96
C GLU A 29 10.77 -6.64 -22.93
N CYS A 30 11.25 -6.73 -21.69
CA CYS A 30 10.82 -5.88 -20.59
C CYS A 30 11.88 -5.91 -19.48
N GLU A 31 11.54 -5.40 -18.32
CA GLU A 31 12.49 -5.30 -17.19
C GLU A 31 13.10 -6.64 -16.76
N TYR A 32 12.46 -7.76 -17.03
CA TYR A 32 12.95 -9.09 -16.61
C TYR A 32 13.08 -10.08 -17.75
N ILE A 33 12.88 -9.66 -19.00
CA ILE A 33 13.04 -10.48 -20.21
C ILE A 33 13.94 -9.77 -21.20
N GLU A 34 14.99 -10.43 -21.67
CA GLU A 34 15.90 -9.96 -22.70
C GLU A 34 16.03 -11.00 -23.80
N PHE A 35 15.90 -10.57 -25.06
CA PHE A 35 16.10 -11.40 -26.26
C PHE A 35 17.45 -11.11 -26.90
N LYS A 36 18.11 -12.12 -27.42
CA LYS A 36 19.37 -12.00 -28.16
C LYS A 36 19.39 -12.95 -29.35
N LYS A 37 19.52 -12.39 -30.54
CA LYS A 37 19.60 -13.13 -31.79
C LYS A 37 20.86 -14.00 -31.83
N ASN A 38 22.00 -13.39 -31.56
CA ASN A 38 23.31 -14.04 -31.63
C ASN A 38 24.19 -13.75 -30.43
N TYR A 39 25.26 -14.48 -30.35
CA TYR A 39 26.12 -14.71 -29.25
C TYR A 39 27.37 -13.81 -29.25
N ASN A 40 27.23 -12.55 -28.79
CA ASN A 40 28.42 -11.73 -28.54
C ASN A 40 28.68 -11.46 -27.04
N LEU A 41 27.73 -11.78 -26.16
CA LEU A 41 27.82 -11.49 -24.72
C LEU A 41 28.94 -12.25 -24.00
N PHE A 42 29.44 -13.31 -24.59
CA PHE A 42 30.49 -14.11 -23.95
C PHE A 42 31.90 -13.82 -24.53
N LYS A 43 32.03 -12.86 -25.42
CA LYS A 43 33.35 -12.34 -25.84
C LYS A 43 33.99 -11.54 -24.71
N ASP A 44 33.16 -10.72 -24.03
CA ASP A 44 33.53 -10.09 -22.77
C ASP A 44 32.62 -10.65 -21.67
N LYS A 45 33.22 -11.29 -20.67
CA LYS A 45 32.49 -11.85 -19.52
C LYS A 45 31.72 -10.78 -18.75
N SER A 46 32.21 -9.54 -18.77
CA SER A 46 31.53 -8.42 -18.09
C SER A 46 30.13 -8.16 -18.64
N ASP A 47 29.88 -8.42 -19.92
CA ASP A 47 28.55 -8.25 -20.53
C ASP A 47 27.55 -9.26 -19.96
N PHE A 48 27.93 -10.52 -19.84
CA PHE A 48 27.05 -11.52 -19.23
C PHE A 48 26.72 -11.17 -17.78
N PHE A 49 27.72 -10.76 -17.01
CA PHE A 49 27.52 -10.36 -15.60
C PHE A 49 26.60 -9.13 -15.47
N LYS A 50 26.71 -8.21 -16.43
CA LYS A 50 25.82 -7.04 -16.51
C LYS A 50 24.36 -7.48 -16.69
N TYR A 51 24.08 -8.34 -17.67
CA TYR A 51 22.73 -8.86 -17.89
C TYR A 51 22.24 -9.72 -16.72
N TYR A 52 23.09 -10.55 -16.15
CA TYR A 52 22.74 -11.34 -14.97
C TYR A 52 22.30 -10.44 -13.81
N SER A 53 23.12 -9.45 -13.47
CA SER A 53 22.82 -8.46 -12.42
C SER A 53 21.50 -7.73 -12.71
N ALA A 54 21.36 -7.21 -13.92
CA ALA A 54 20.20 -6.40 -14.33
C ALA A 54 18.89 -7.20 -14.26
N LEU A 55 18.89 -8.41 -14.86
CA LEU A 55 17.69 -9.26 -14.88
C LEU A 55 17.32 -9.79 -13.49
N SER A 56 18.33 -10.15 -12.68
CA SER A 56 18.12 -10.65 -11.31
C SER A 56 17.50 -9.53 -10.42
N ASN A 57 18.09 -8.35 -10.43
CA ASN A 57 17.60 -7.21 -9.62
C ASN A 57 16.20 -6.76 -10.11
N SER A 58 16.02 -6.64 -11.43
CA SER A 58 14.75 -6.18 -11.98
C SER A 58 13.61 -7.18 -11.82
N ALA A 59 13.88 -8.49 -11.90
CA ALA A 59 12.85 -9.50 -11.59
C ALA A 59 12.25 -9.25 -10.19
N THR A 60 13.11 -8.99 -9.20
CA THR A 60 12.65 -8.61 -7.84
C THR A 60 11.78 -7.36 -7.86
N LEU A 61 12.23 -6.33 -8.59
CA LEU A 61 11.53 -5.03 -8.62
C LEU A 61 10.13 -5.13 -9.22
N VAL A 62 9.93 -6.02 -10.20
CA VAL A 62 8.60 -6.21 -10.81
C VAL A 62 7.81 -7.36 -10.17
N GLY A 63 8.42 -8.06 -9.21
CA GLY A 63 7.73 -9.10 -8.46
C GLY A 63 7.75 -10.48 -9.12
N GLU A 64 8.66 -10.72 -10.05
CA GLU A 64 8.82 -12.02 -10.71
C GLU A 64 9.90 -12.86 -10.02
N ASP A 65 9.73 -14.17 -9.99
CA ASP A 65 10.70 -15.08 -9.35
C ASP A 65 11.98 -15.24 -10.17
N PHE A 66 11.91 -14.95 -11.48
CA PHE A 66 13.03 -15.16 -12.40
C PHE A 66 13.11 -14.04 -13.44
N GLY A 67 14.34 -13.67 -13.78
CA GLY A 67 14.66 -12.95 -15.00
C GLY A 67 15.05 -13.94 -16.11
N TYR A 68 14.85 -13.57 -17.35
CA TYR A 68 15.08 -14.46 -18.51
C TYR A 68 15.98 -13.79 -19.56
N LEU A 69 17.07 -14.47 -19.92
CA LEU A 69 17.90 -14.10 -21.07
C LEU A 69 17.75 -15.21 -22.12
N VAL A 70 17.13 -14.87 -23.24
CA VAL A 70 16.72 -15.84 -24.29
C VAL A 70 17.56 -15.63 -25.54
N PHE A 71 18.31 -16.64 -25.92
CA PHE A 71 19.08 -16.65 -27.18
C PHE A 71 18.33 -17.39 -28.28
N GLY A 72 18.40 -16.83 -29.48
CA GLY A 72 17.74 -17.35 -30.67
C GLY A 72 16.44 -16.62 -31.02
N VAL A 73 16.24 -15.46 -30.39
CA VAL A 73 15.09 -14.56 -30.65
C VAL A 73 15.65 -13.17 -30.95
N ASP A 74 15.12 -12.48 -31.95
CA ASP A 74 15.51 -11.09 -32.26
C ASP A 74 14.72 -10.07 -31.42
N ASP A 75 15.09 -8.80 -31.50
CA ASP A 75 14.48 -7.72 -30.73
C ASP A 75 13.00 -7.50 -31.07
N GLU A 76 12.52 -7.99 -32.21
CA GLU A 76 11.11 -7.97 -32.61
C GLU A 76 10.34 -9.21 -32.13
N GLY A 77 11.00 -10.15 -31.45
CA GLY A 77 10.37 -11.37 -30.93
C GLY A 77 10.30 -12.52 -31.97
N ASN A 78 10.97 -12.40 -33.11
CA ASN A 78 10.98 -13.46 -34.11
C ASN A 78 12.03 -14.54 -33.73
N VAL A 79 11.63 -15.78 -33.78
CA VAL A 79 12.52 -16.89 -33.51
C VAL A 79 13.46 -17.10 -34.70
N CYS A 80 14.76 -16.92 -34.49
CA CYS A 80 15.78 -17.03 -35.54
C CYS A 80 16.74 -18.22 -35.28
N GLY A 81 16.77 -18.75 -34.05
CA GLY A 81 17.62 -19.85 -33.67
C GLY A 81 19.01 -19.40 -33.22
N THR A 82 19.67 -20.25 -32.40
CA THR A 82 21.00 -19.93 -31.84
C THR A 82 21.92 -21.16 -31.85
N ALA A 83 23.22 -20.88 -31.98
CA ALA A 83 24.28 -21.88 -31.78
C ALA A 83 24.93 -21.78 -30.39
N VAL A 84 24.33 -20.99 -29.46
CA VAL A 84 24.85 -20.83 -28.11
C VAL A 84 24.82 -22.19 -27.36
N ASN A 85 26.00 -22.68 -27.03
CA ASN A 85 26.15 -23.92 -26.31
C ASN A 85 27.31 -23.80 -25.29
N LYS A 86 27.06 -23.01 -24.24
CA LYS A 86 28.03 -22.86 -23.16
C LYS A 86 27.84 -23.92 -22.09
N ASP A 87 28.95 -24.34 -21.51
CA ASP A 87 28.93 -25.24 -20.38
C ASP A 87 28.34 -24.56 -19.15
N GLU A 88 27.27 -25.14 -18.64
CA GLU A 88 26.54 -24.61 -17.49
C GLU A 88 27.42 -24.59 -16.23
N LYS A 89 28.21 -25.62 -16.05
CA LYS A 89 29.09 -25.76 -14.88
C LYS A 89 30.15 -24.65 -14.84
N ASP A 90 30.78 -24.39 -15.99
CA ASP A 90 31.79 -23.31 -16.08
C ASP A 90 31.17 -21.92 -15.78
N LEU A 91 29.98 -21.67 -16.30
CA LEU A 91 29.27 -20.40 -16.04
C LEU A 91 28.84 -20.28 -14.58
N LYS A 92 28.37 -21.36 -13.96
CA LYS A 92 28.00 -21.37 -12.53
C LYS A 92 29.21 -21.11 -11.64
N ILE A 93 30.36 -21.67 -11.94
CA ILE A 93 31.61 -21.37 -11.23
C ILE A 93 31.96 -19.88 -11.34
N GLN A 94 31.81 -19.31 -12.52
CA GLN A 94 32.07 -17.88 -12.72
C GLN A 94 31.10 -17.01 -11.92
N ILE A 95 29.78 -17.29 -11.99
CA ILE A 95 28.78 -16.56 -11.21
C ILE A 95 29.09 -16.66 -9.71
N SER A 96 29.36 -17.85 -9.21
CA SER A 96 29.72 -18.06 -7.80
C SER A 96 30.94 -17.23 -7.38
N ASN A 97 31.97 -17.16 -8.24
CA ASN A 97 33.21 -16.41 -7.96
C ASN A 97 32.98 -14.88 -7.92
N TYR A 98 32.10 -14.37 -8.77
CA TYR A 98 31.87 -12.92 -8.90
C TYR A 98 30.71 -12.40 -8.06
N PHE A 99 29.65 -13.18 -7.91
CA PHE A 99 28.43 -12.79 -7.18
C PHE A 99 28.31 -13.45 -5.80
N GLY A 100 29.10 -14.49 -5.54
CA GLY A 100 29.02 -15.30 -4.31
C GLY A 100 28.18 -16.55 -4.47
N ASN A 101 28.31 -17.46 -3.53
CA ASN A 101 27.71 -18.82 -3.60
C ASN A 101 26.17 -18.84 -3.49
N SER A 102 25.55 -17.73 -3.15
CA SER A 102 24.09 -17.62 -3.08
C SER A 102 23.42 -17.39 -4.43
N HIS A 103 24.21 -17.18 -5.48
CA HIS A 103 23.71 -16.90 -6.83
C HIS A 103 23.82 -18.14 -7.72
N ASP A 104 22.73 -18.50 -8.37
CA ASP A 104 22.64 -19.64 -9.28
C ASP A 104 21.78 -19.27 -10.48
N PHE A 105 21.62 -20.15 -11.45
CA PHE A 105 20.75 -20.01 -12.61
C PHE A 105 20.57 -21.36 -13.29
N GLU A 106 19.59 -21.48 -14.17
CA GLU A 106 19.34 -22.68 -14.97
C GLU A 106 19.49 -22.36 -16.46
N ILE A 107 20.09 -23.28 -17.21
CA ILE A 107 20.13 -23.19 -18.68
C ILE A 107 19.16 -24.23 -19.24
N CYS A 108 18.11 -23.71 -19.90
CA CYS A 108 17.09 -24.53 -20.55
C CYS A 108 17.30 -24.47 -22.06
N LYS A 109 17.44 -25.63 -22.70
CA LYS A 109 17.59 -25.73 -24.15
C LYS A 109 16.35 -26.37 -24.74
N SER A 110 15.81 -25.79 -25.79
CA SER A 110 14.60 -26.24 -26.45
C SER A 110 14.73 -26.10 -27.96
N GLU A 111 14.04 -26.95 -28.69
CA GLU A 111 13.81 -26.78 -30.12
C GLU A 111 12.40 -26.24 -30.32
N TYR A 112 12.26 -25.09 -31.00
CA TYR A 112 11.00 -24.47 -31.31
C TYR A 112 10.93 -24.13 -32.80
N LYS A 113 9.97 -24.72 -33.51
CA LYS A 113 9.81 -24.57 -34.97
C LYS A 113 11.12 -24.89 -35.72
N GLU A 114 11.74 -26.01 -35.40
CA GLU A 114 13.01 -26.51 -35.99
C GLU A 114 14.22 -25.59 -35.75
N LYS A 115 14.13 -24.69 -34.74
CA LYS A 115 15.22 -23.78 -34.37
C LYS A 115 15.61 -23.95 -32.91
N ASN A 116 16.90 -23.99 -32.65
CA ASN A 116 17.43 -24.12 -31.30
C ASN A 116 17.30 -22.81 -30.55
N ILE A 117 16.74 -22.86 -29.33
CA ILE A 117 16.60 -21.75 -28.39
C ILE A 117 17.31 -22.11 -27.08
N THR A 118 18.00 -21.15 -26.50
CA THR A 118 18.63 -21.32 -25.17
C THR A 118 18.09 -20.25 -24.24
N ILE A 119 17.49 -20.66 -23.13
CA ILE A 119 16.92 -19.75 -22.11
C ILE A 119 17.79 -19.86 -20.85
N TYR A 120 18.33 -18.73 -20.41
CA TYR A 120 18.97 -18.57 -19.11
C TYR A 120 17.91 -18.07 -18.15
N LYS A 121 17.53 -18.91 -17.20
CA LYS A 121 16.55 -18.62 -16.16
C LYS A 121 17.31 -18.19 -14.91
N ILE A 122 17.29 -16.89 -14.63
CA ILE A 122 18.10 -16.21 -13.62
C ILE A 122 17.21 -15.92 -12.41
N PRO A 123 17.51 -16.45 -11.20
CA PRO A 123 16.67 -16.16 -10.04
C PRO A 123 16.69 -14.68 -9.68
N CYS A 124 15.56 -14.20 -9.18
CA CYS A 124 15.46 -12.82 -8.67
C CYS A 124 16.40 -12.61 -7.48
N ALA A 125 16.91 -11.42 -7.34
CA ALA A 125 17.76 -11.01 -6.21
C ALA A 125 16.95 -11.08 -4.90
N LYS A 126 17.45 -11.78 -3.90
CA LYS A 126 16.77 -11.96 -2.61
C LYS A 126 17.63 -11.45 -1.45
N GLY A 127 17.10 -10.47 -0.72
CA GLY A 127 17.75 -9.90 0.46
C GLY A 127 18.96 -9.03 0.18
N LYS A 128 19.64 -9.26 -0.93
CA LYS A 128 20.84 -8.52 -1.33
C LYS A 128 20.83 -8.28 -2.84
N LEU A 129 21.41 -7.18 -3.25
CA LEU A 129 21.61 -6.88 -4.67
C LEU A 129 22.42 -8.00 -5.35
N ALA A 130 22.02 -8.35 -6.56
CA ALA A 130 22.89 -9.10 -7.47
C ALA A 130 23.94 -8.12 -8.00
N GLN A 131 25.08 -8.06 -7.32
CA GLN A 131 26.16 -7.13 -7.59
C GLN A 131 27.50 -7.90 -7.72
N TYR A 132 28.42 -7.36 -8.48
CA TYR A 132 29.72 -8.01 -8.72
C TYR A 132 30.85 -7.00 -8.77
N LYS A 133 32.07 -7.50 -8.59
CA LYS A 133 33.26 -6.65 -8.64
C LYS A 133 33.77 -6.54 -10.07
N ASN A 134 33.73 -5.34 -10.64
CA ASN A 134 34.29 -5.04 -11.94
C ASN A 134 35.59 -4.24 -11.73
N LYS A 135 36.74 -4.89 -11.95
CA LYS A 135 38.06 -4.34 -11.61
C LYS A 135 38.12 -4.00 -10.11
N LYS A 136 38.10 -2.73 -9.75
CA LYS A 136 38.14 -2.25 -8.36
C LYS A 136 36.76 -1.86 -7.81
N ASP A 137 35.79 -1.63 -8.69
CA ASP A 137 34.49 -1.07 -8.33
C ASP A 137 33.43 -2.15 -8.16
N LEU A 138 32.59 -1.98 -7.16
CA LEU A 138 31.40 -2.80 -6.99
C LEU A 138 30.31 -2.23 -7.90
N VAL A 139 29.72 -3.07 -8.74
CA VAL A 139 28.69 -2.65 -9.69
C VAL A 139 27.43 -3.50 -9.56
N ALA A 140 26.30 -2.86 -9.69
CA ALA A 140 24.99 -3.50 -9.78
C ALA A 140 24.20 -2.83 -10.90
N TRP A 141 23.42 -3.63 -11.61
CA TRP A 141 22.62 -3.16 -12.73
C TRP A 141 21.13 -3.45 -12.49
N TYR A 142 20.27 -2.65 -13.08
CA TYR A 142 18.84 -2.88 -13.14
C TYR A 142 18.32 -2.43 -14.51
N ARG A 143 17.08 -2.74 -14.82
CA ARG A 143 16.53 -2.40 -16.14
C ARG A 143 15.46 -1.32 -16.01
N VAL A 144 15.48 -0.41 -16.96
CA VAL A 144 14.42 0.58 -17.20
C VAL A 144 13.87 0.26 -18.59
N GLY A 145 12.75 -0.45 -18.63
CA GLY A 145 12.25 -1.06 -19.87
C GLY A 145 13.26 -2.11 -20.38
N SER A 146 13.77 -1.94 -21.60
CA SER A 146 14.76 -2.85 -22.23
C SER A 146 16.22 -2.42 -22.02
N HIS A 147 16.49 -1.33 -21.29
CA HIS A 147 17.86 -0.78 -21.10
C HIS A 147 18.42 -1.16 -19.73
N ASN A 148 19.72 -1.47 -19.68
CA ASN A 148 20.43 -1.76 -18.43
C ASN A 148 21.07 -0.48 -17.91
N ASP A 149 20.68 -0.03 -16.73
CA ASP A 149 21.22 1.16 -16.05
C ASP A 149 22.02 0.77 -14.81
N ASN A 150 23.05 1.56 -14.51
CA ASN A 150 23.89 1.37 -13.33
C ASN A 150 23.08 1.76 -12.08
N LEU A 151 22.85 0.80 -11.21
CA LEU A 151 22.05 1.01 -10.01
C LEU A 151 22.69 2.01 -9.04
N TYR A 152 24.02 2.02 -8.94
CA TYR A 152 24.73 2.92 -8.03
C TYR A 152 24.69 4.39 -8.48
N GLU A 153 24.31 4.64 -9.74
CA GLU A 153 24.11 5.99 -10.28
C GLU A 153 22.62 6.40 -10.26
N SER A 154 21.73 5.49 -9.86
CA SER A 154 20.30 5.74 -9.82
C SER A 154 19.89 6.64 -8.66
N PRO A 155 19.05 7.66 -8.88
CA PRO A 155 18.48 8.44 -7.77
C PRO A 155 17.55 7.61 -6.87
N ASP A 156 17.09 6.46 -7.34
CA ASP A 156 16.22 5.54 -6.59
C ASP A 156 17.00 4.41 -5.88
N LEU A 157 18.34 4.50 -5.77
CA LEU A 157 19.18 3.45 -5.20
C LEU A 157 18.65 2.94 -3.85
N ASP A 158 18.41 3.84 -2.90
CA ASP A 158 17.96 3.46 -1.55
C ASP A 158 16.62 2.73 -1.57
N LYS A 159 15.70 3.19 -2.39
CA LYS A 159 14.37 2.60 -2.57
C LYS A 159 14.47 1.19 -3.18
N ILE A 160 15.34 1.02 -4.17
CA ILE A 160 15.56 -0.27 -4.83
C ILE A 160 16.24 -1.25 -3.87
N VAL A 161 17.26 -0.81 -3.13
CA VAL A 161 17.96 -1.64 -2.12
C VAL A 161 16.96 -2.10 -1.05
N LYS A 162 16.14 -1.19 -0.52
CA LYS A 162 15.09 -1.53 0.46
C LYS A 162 14.10 -2.56 -0.14
N LYS A 163 13.66 -2.36 -1.37
CA LYS A 163 12.72 -3.27 -2.03
C LYS A 163 13.33 -4.68 -2.19
N ILE A 164 14.58 -4.79 -2.61
CA ILE A 164 15.26 -6.08 -2.75
C ILE A 164 15.49 -6.75 -1.38
N ALA A 165 15.82 -5.96 -0.36
CA ALA A 165 15.99 -6.45 1.01
C ALA A 165 14.70 -7.11 1.55
N LEU A 166 13.52 -6.61 1.14
CA LEU A 166 12.22 -7.18 1.51
C LEU A 166 12.01 -8.62 1.01
N PHE A 167 12.72 -9.03 -0.04
CA PHE A 167 12.65 -10.39 -0.59
C PHE A 167 13.76 -11.31 -0.03
N GLY A 168 14.36 -10.91 1.10
CA GLY A 168 15.38 -11.70 1.79
C GLY A 168 14.84 -13.02 2.36
N ASP A 169 15.69 -13.70 3.07
CA ASP A 169 15.29 -14.92 3.78
C ASP A 169 14.14 -14.61 4.74
N ASP A 170 13.15 -15.46 4.73
CA ASP A 170 12.00 -15.33 5.63
C ASP A 170 12.48 -15.41 7.09
N TRP A 171 12.50 -14.25 7.77
CA TRP A 171 12.91 -14.17 9.17
C TRP A 171 12.15 -15.18 10.05
N SER A 172 10.88 -15.36 9.77
CA SER A 172 10.02 -16.23 10.59
C SER A 172 10.35 -17.71 10.43
N GLU A 173 11.01 -18.10 9.32
CA GLU A 173 11.45 -19.46 9.04
C GLU A 173 12.80 -19.80 9.67
N ILE A 174 13.56 -18.80 10.12
CA ILE A 174 14.88 -18.99 10.73
C ILE A 174 14.75 -19.86 11.98
N VAL A 175 15.67 -20.81 12.10
CA VAL A 175 15.75 -21.71 13.26
C VAL A 175 16.37 -20.98 14.46
N CYS A 176 15.69 -21.05 15.57
CA CYS A 176 16.21 -20.56 16.85
C CYS A 176 17.02 -21.67 17.52
N GLU A 177 18.33 -21.66 17.36
CA GLU A 177 19.23 -22.77 17.73
C GLU A 177 19.18 -23.13 19.23
N GLU A 178 18.92 -22.13 20.08
CA GLU A 178 18.91 -22.29 21.53
C GLU A 178 17.52 -22.65 22.08
N SER A 179 16.52 -22.83 21.20
CA SER A 179 15.14 -23.10 21.60
C SER A 179 14.79 -24.58 21.66
N ASN A 180 13.81 -24.87 22.52
CA ASN A 180 13.22 -26.20 22.62
C ASN A 180 11.74 -26.09 23.05
N ILE A 181 11.04 -27.21 23.24
CA ILE A 181 9.60 -27.24 23.56
C ILE A 181 9.31 -26.58 24.92
N ASP A 182 10.25 -26.62 25.85
CA ASP A 182 10.06 -25.99 27.18
C ASP A 182 9.98 -24.45 27.11
N ASP A 183 10.38 -23.87 25.98
CA ASP A 183 10.27 -22.43 25.73
C ASP A 183 8.84 -22.00 25.37
N LEU A 184 7.95 -22.96 25.13
CA LEU A 184 6.59 -22.68 24.69
C LEU A 184 5.66 -22.51 25.90
N ASP A 185 4.71 -21.59 25.75
CA ASP A 185 3.66 -21.34 26.72
C ASP A 185 2.57 -22.41 26.57
N PHE A 186 2.18 -23.00 27.67
CA PHE A 186 1.21 -24.09 27.72
C PHE A 186 -0.18 -23.65 27.24
N GLU A 187 -0.66 -22.48 27.69
CA GLU A 187 -1.99 -21.99 27.31
C GLU A 187 -2.02 -21.56 25.83
N ALA A 188 -0.94 -20.97 25.33
CA ALA A 188 -0.82 -20.64 23.92
C ALA A 188 -0.85 -21.91 23.04
N LEU A 189 -0.11 -22.93 23.45
CA LEU A 189 -0.08 -24.21 22.71
C LEU A 189 -1.46 -24.89 22.71
N LYS A 190 -2.13 -24.90 23.86
CA LYS A 190 -3.48 -25.44 24.01
C LYS A 190 -4.49 -24.66 23.13
N LEU A 191 -4.43 -23.32 23.16
CA LEU A 191 -5.30 -22.48 22.33
C LEU A 191 -5.05 -22.74 20.84
N ALA A 192 -3.78 -22.85 20.44
CA ALA A 192 -3.40 -23.14 19.04
C ALA A 192 -3.97 -24.49 18.57
N LYS A 193 -3.88 -25.53 19.42
CA LYS A 193 -4.46 -26.85 19.12
C LYS A 193 -5.99 -26.76 18.97
N ASN A 194 -6.67 -25.99 19.82
CA ASN A 194 -8.11 -25.79 19.75
C ASN A 194 -8.51 -25.09 18.44
N HIS A 195 -7.84 -24.00 18.06
CA HIS A 195 -8.08 -23.31 16.80
C HIS A 195 -7.86 -24.22 15.58
N TYR A 196 -6.81 -25.04 15.63
CA TYR A 196 -6.52 -26.00 14.55
C TYR A 196 -7.60 -27.09 14.48
N GLN A 197 -8.07 -27.60 15.63
CA GLN A 197 -9.15 -28.58 15.73
C GLN A 197 -10.47 -28.01 15.16
N GLU A 198 -10.80 -26.76 15.50
CA GLU A 198 -11.99 -26.06 14.97
C GLU A 198 -11.93 -25.93 13.44
N LYS A 199 -10.76 -25.64 12.91
CA LYS A 199 -10.54 -25.51 11.46
C LYS A 199 -10.60 -26.87 10.74
N TYR A 200 -10.16 -27.93 11.40
CA TYR A 200 -10.10 -29.29 10.85
C TYR A 200 -10.85 -30.27 11.76
N PRO A 201 -12.20 -30.22 11.81
CA PRO A 201 -12.98 -31.03 12.75
C PRO A 201 -12.82 -32.55 12.59
N SER A 202 -12.42 -33.02 11.41
CA SER A 202 -12.21 -34.44 11.15
C SER A 202 -10.89 -35.00 11.72
N LEU A 203 -9.99 -34.12 12.20
CA LEU A 203 -8.71 -34.55 12.78
C LEU A 203 -8.86 -34.70 14.30
N GLU A 204 -8.13 -35.62 14.90
CA GLU A 204 -8.09 -35.83 16.34
C GLU A 204 -6.85 -35.12 16.93
N VAL A 205 -6.83 -33.77 16.84
CA VAL A 205 -5.68 -32.96 17.22
C VAL A 205 -5.31 -33.13 18.70
N ALA A 206 -6.30 -33.34 19.55
CA ALA A 206 -6.07 -33.59 20.98
C ALA A 206 -5.20 -34.82 21.26
N SER A 207 -5.21 -35.81 20.34
CA SER A 207 -4.38 -37.03 20.46
C SER A 207 -2.93 -36.83 20.01
N TRP A 208 -2.62 -35.68 19.40
CA TRP A 208 -1.28 -35.45 18.84
C TRP A 208 -0.29 -35.01 19.92
N SER A 209 0.93 -35.55 19.86
CA SER A 209 2.02 -34.96 20.65
C SER A 209 2.28 -33.52 20.21
N ASP A 210 2.83 -32.71 21.11
CA ASP A 210 3.19 -31.31 20.80
C ASP A 210 4.14 -31.27 19.61
N LYS A 211 5.12 -32.13 19.57
CA LYS A 211 6.07 -32.23 18.45
C LYS A 211 5.34 -32.43 17.11
N LYS A 212 4.41 -33.41 17.04
CA LYS A 212 3.64 -33.69 15.81
C LYS A 212 2.81 -32.46 15.39
N PHE A 213 2.17 -31.78 16.34
CA PHE A 213 1.39 -30.57 16.06
C PHE A 213 2.28 -29.46 15.52
N LEU A 214 3.42 -29.21 16.16
CA LEU A 214 4.37 -28.17 15.73
C LEU A 214 4.97 -28.47 14.34
N GLU A 215 5.23 -29.74 14.04
CA GLU A 215 5.69 -30.16 12.71
C GLU A 215 4.62 -29.88 11.64
N LYS A 216 3.35 -30.09 11.96
CA LYS A 216 2.22 -29.80 11.04
C LYS A 216 2.10 -28.31 10.72
N LEU A 217 2.43 -27.45 11.67
CA LEU A 217 2.43 -25.98 11.47
C LEU A 217 3.73 -25.48 10.78
N GLY A 218 4.72 -26.35 10.54
CA GLY A 218 6.02 -25.94 10.00
C GLY A 218 6.91 -25.22 11.04
N PHE A 219 6.63 -25.41 12.31
CA PHE A 219 7.32 -24.74 13.42
C PHE A 219 8.60 -25.44 13.86
N ILE A 220 8.85 -26.65 13.34
CA ILE A 220 10.08 -27.41 13.62
C ILE A 220 10.86 -27.63 12.33
N ARG A 221 12.14 -27.26 12.36
CA ARG A 221 13.12 -27.55 11.32
C ARG A 221 14.40 -28.07 11.97
N ASN A 222 14.95 -29.16 11.44
CA ASN A 222 16.16 -29.78 12.00
C ASN A 222 16.04 -30.04 13.51
N SER A 223 14.85 -30.46 13.96
CA SER A 223 14.51 -30.73 15.39
C SER A 223 14.58 -29.48 16.31
N LYS A 224 14.61 -28.27 15.75
CA LYS A 224 14.63 -27.00 16.47
C LYS A 224 13.40 -26.18 16.11
N LEU A 225 13.03 -25.23 17.00
CA LEU A 225 11.90 -24.34 16.76
C LEU A 225 12.29 -23.19 15.82
N THR A 226 11.34 -22.71 15.03
CA THR A 226 11.51 -21.52 14.18
C THR A 226 11.15 -20.26 14.94
N ASN A 227 11.57 -19.08 14.44
CA ASN A 227 11.17 -17.79 15.01
C ASN A 227 9.63 -17.65 15.02
N ALA A 228 8.94 -18.11 13.96
CA ALA A 228 7.47 -18.10 13.89
C ALA A 228 6.83 -18.85 15.09
N CYS A 229 7.41 -19.98 15.45
CA CYS A 229 6.94 -20.75 16.60
C CYS A 229 7.05 -19.95 17.89
N LEU A 230 8.22 -19.36 18.15
CA LEU A 230 8.46 -18.57 19.37
C LEU A 230 7.58 -17.32 19.41
N VAL A 231 7.40 -16.64 18.27
CA VAL A 231 6.54 -15.45 18.21
C VAL A 231 5.10 -15.76 18.60
N LEU A 232 4.54 -16.84 18.08
CA LEU A 232 3.13 -17.17 18.34
C LEU A 232 2.92 -17.90 19.67
N LEU A 233 3.84 -18.80 20.06
CA LEU A 233 3.62 -19.74 21.15
C LEU A 233 4.68 -19.67 22.27
N GLY A 234 5.74 -18.89 22.10
CA GLY A 234 6.85 -18.83 23.05
C GLY A 234 6.49 -18.08 24.34
N LYS A 235 7.05 -18.49 25.48
CA LYS A 235 6.97 -17.76 26.74
C LYS A 235 7.64 -16.38 26.62
N LYS A 236 7.19 -15.41 27.40
CA LYS A 236 7.81 -14.08 27.51
C LYS A 236 9.32 -14.18 27.76
N GLU A 237 9.72 -15.07 28.64
CA GLU A 237 11.12 -15.27 29.01
C GLU A 237 11.99 -15.76 27.87
N SER A 238 11.38 -16.36 26.83
CA SER A 238 12.11 -16.88 25.66
C SER A 238 12.37 -15.81 24.58
N THR A 239 11.88 -14.57 24.77
CA THR A 239 12.03 -13.48 23.82
C THR A 239 13.50 -13.21 23.47
N TYR A 240 14.43 -13.30 24.44
CA TYR A 240 15.85 -13.04 24.19
C TYR A 240 16.48 -13.99 23.18
N LYS A 241 15.86 -15.15 22.93
CA LYS A 241 16.32 -16.13 21.94
C LYS A 241 16.06 -15.67 20.49
N LEU A 242 15.16 -14.71 20.32
CA LEU A 242 14.89 -14.05 19.03
C LEU A 242 15.93 -12.93 18.81
N LYS A 243 17.17 -13.33 18.52
CA LYS A 243 18.34 -12.44 18.41
C LYS A 243 18.04 -11.18 17.57
N ASN A 244 18.32 -10.01 18.14
CA ASN A 244 18.16 -8.68 17.52
C ASN A 244 16.71 -8.31 17.18
N SER A 245 15.72 -9.09 17.64
CA SER A 245 14.30 -8.88 17.29
C SER A 245 13.39 -8.79 18.51
N SER A 246 13.95 -8.72 19.73
CA SER A 246 13.18 -8.69 20.97
C SER A 246 12.16 -7.56 21.03
N ASP A 247 12.53 -6.37 20.57
CA ASP A 247 11.62 -5.21 20.56
C ASP A 247 10.55 -5.33 19.47
N SER A 248 10.89 -5.98 18.36
CA SER A 248 9.98 -6.12 17.22
C SER A 248 8.79 -7.07 17.48
N VAL A 249 8.84 -7.86 18.56
CA VAL A 249 7.74 -8.77 18.96
C VAL A 249 6.90 -8.20 20.10
N GLU A 250 7.16 -6.96 20.55
CA GLU A 250 6.36 -6.26 21.57
C GLU A 250 5.22 -5.48 20.91
N ILE A 251 4.07 -5.45 21.58
CA ILE A 251 2.90 -4.65 21.20
C ILE A 251 2.62 -3.63 22.29
N UNK A 252 2.55 -2.34 22.05
CA UNK A 252 2.41 -1.44 22.81
C UNK A 252 1.26 -0.88 22.66
N TRP A 253 0.35 -0.96 23.50
CA TRP A 253 -0.86 -0.12 23.50
C TRP A 253 -0.60 1.17 24.27
N ARG A 254 -1.14 2.23 23.75
CA ARG A 254 -1.03 3.56 24.39
C ARG A 254 -2.34 4.32 24.23
N LEU A 255 -2.82 4.84 25.34
CA LEU A 255 -3.95 5.77 25.38
C LEU A 255 -3.42 7.20 25.37
N ASP A 256 -3.88 8.01 24.45
CA ASP A 256 -3.51 9.44 24.37
C ASP A 256 -4.74 10.28 24.03
N THR A 257 -5.45 10.67 25.07
CA THR A 257 -6.58 11.59 24.98
C THR A 257 -6.23 12.93 25.68
N SER A 258 -7.09 13.91 25.54
CA SER A 258 -6.90 15.21 26.22
C SER A 258 -6.94 15.09 27.75
N GLU A 259 -7.57 14.06 28.28
CA GLU A 259 -7.86 13.89 29.70
C GLU A 259 -7.04 12.78 30.36
N GLU A 260 -6.66 11.77 29.60
CA GLU A 260 -6.00 10.57 30.15
C GLU A 260 -4.86 10.10 29.26
N LYS A 261 -3.82 9.61 29.94
CA LYS A 261 -2.68 8.92 29.30
C LYS A 261 -2.40 7.63 30.06
N ALA A 262 -2.19 6.57 29.33
CA ALA A 262 -1.83 5.26 29.86
C ALA A 262 -1.09 4.46 28.81
N ASP A 263 -0.33 3.49 29.22
CA ASP A 263 0.33 2.56 28.31
C ASP A 263 0.41 1.16 28.92
N GLN A 264 0.46 0.16 28.05
CA GLN A 264 0.61 -1.23 28.41
C GLN A 264 1.35 -1.97 27.29
N SER A 265 2.36 -2.74 27.68
CA SER A 265 3.08 -3.62 26.76
C SER A 265 2.59 -5.05 26.89
N PHE A 266 2.45 -5.70 25.73
CA PHE A 266 2.13 -7.12 25.60
C PHE A 266 3.32 -7.80 24.93
N TYR A 267 3.64 -8.98 25.42
CA TYR A 267 4.80 -9.76 25.01
C TYR A 267 4.37 -11.11 24.45
N LEU A 268 5.34 -11.96 24.11
CA LEU A 268 5.07 -13.34 23.73
C LEU A 268 4.24 -14.05 24.81
N PRO A 269 3.40 -14.99 24.46
CA PRO A 269 3.06 -15.44 23.08
C PRO A 269 2.03 -14.54 22.40
N LEU A 270 2.26 -14.16 21.15
CA LEU A 270 1.38 -13.19 20.48
C LEU A 270 -0.03 -13.72 20.20
N ILE A 271 -0.22 -15.04 20.13
CA ILE A 271 -1.56 -15.63 20.00
C ILE A 271 -2.48 -15.25 21.18
N LEU A 272 -1.93 -15.11 22.39
CA LEU A 272 -2.66 -14.68 23.58
C LEU A 272 -2.70 -13.15 23.68
N SER A 273 -1.58 -12.49 23.36
CA SER A 273 -1.39 -11.05 23.55
C SER A 273 -2.34 -10.22 22.69
N THR A 274 -2.74 -10.70 21.52
CA THR A 274 -3.70 -9.99 20.65
C THR A 274 -5.07 -9.86 21.32
N SER A 275 -5.56 -10.92 21.95
CA SER A 275 -6.83 -10.91 22.68
C SER A 275 -6.72 -10.08 23.98
N GLN A 276 -5.57 -10.15 24.65
CA GLN A 276 -5.30 -9.33 25.83
C GLN A 276 -5.31 -7.83 25.46
N ALA A 277 -4.66 -7.46 24.36
CA ALA A 277 -4.66 -6.07 23.88
C ALA A 277 -6.08 -5.55 23.61
N TRP A 278 -6.96 -6.38 23.04
CA TRP A 278 -8.36 -6.02 22.83
C TRP A 278 -9.06 -5.65 24.16
N SER A 279 -8.78 -6.37 25.26
CA SER A 279 -9.44 -6.11 26.55
C SER A 279 -9.10 -4.75 27.15
N PHE A 280 -8.01 -4.10 26.70
CA PHE A 280 -7.63 -2.76 27.14
C PHE A 280 -8.33 -1.67 26.34
N ILE A 281 -8.84 -1.97 25.14
CA ILE A 281 -9.49 -0.98 24.28
C ILE A 281 -10.79 -0.52 24.91
N ARG A 282 -10.95 0.78 25.09
CA ARG A 282 -12.19 1.37 25.60
C ARG A 282 -13.24 1.37 24.47
N ASN A 283 -14.23 0.51 24.63
CA ASN A 283 -15.23 0.27 23.59
C ASN A 283 -16.66 0.60 24.06
N PRO A 284 -16.94 1.90 24.39
CA PRO A 284 -18.29 2.28 24.78
C PRO A 284 -19.27 2.13 23.62
N LYS A 285 -20.51 1.89 23.97
CA LYS A 285 -21.59 1.88 22.97
C LYS A 285 -21.86 3.30 22.50
N TYR A 286 -22.06 3.44 21.21
CA TYR A 286 -22.32 4.71 20.54
C TYR A 286 -23.73 4.71 19.95
N LYS A 287 -24.49 5.77 20.22
CA LYS A 287 -25.86 5.91 19.69
C LYS A 287 -25.82 6.73 18.41
N ILE A 288 -26.16 6.10 17.30
CA ILE A 288 -26.40 6.79 16.04
C ILE A 288 -27.91 7.06 15.95
N ILE A 289 -28.28 8.32 15.83
CA ILE A 289 -29.66 8.74 15.68
C ILE A 289 -29.87 9.14 14.23
N THR A 290 -30.77 8.48 13.54
CA THR A 290 -31.13 8.80 12.15
C THR A 290 -32.61 9.08 12.04
N GLU A 291 -32.99 9.87 11.06
CA GLU A 291 -34.37 10.12 10.70
C GLU A 291 -34.73 9.22 9.51
N ASN A 292 -35.83 8.47 9.67
CA ASN A 292 -36.29 7.61 8.58
C ASN A 292 -37.16 8.42 7.58
N THR A 293 -37.61 7.75 6.51
CA THR A 293 -38.45 8.35 5.46
C THR A 293 -39.82 8.84 5.96
N LYS A 294 -40.21 8.49 7.19
CA LYS A 294 -41.44 8.94 7.84
C LYS A 294 -41.21 10.03 8.87
N ASN A 295 -40.00 10.64 8.88
CA ASN A 295 -39.56 11.64 9.86
C ASN A 295 -39.57 11.14 11.31
N GLU A 296 -39.42 9.82 11.51
CA GLU A 296 -39.27 9.23 12.84
C GLU A 296 -37.79 9.08 13.19
N LEU A 297 -37.43 9.45 14.41
CA LEU A 297 -36.06 9.30 14.91
C LEU A 297 -35.83 7.85 15.35
N ILE A 298 -34.90 7.19 14.67
CA ILE A 298 -34.47 5.82 15.02
C ILE A 298 -33.10 5.90 15.67
N ALA A 299 -33.00 5.43 16.91
CA ALA A 299 -31.74 5.30 17.63
C ALA A 299 -31.20 3.87 17.47
N ARG A 300 -29.98 3.74 16.98
CA ARG A 300 -29.26 2.47 16.85
C ARG A 300 -28.01 2.50 17.71
N GLU A 301 -27.83 1.53 18.59
CA GLU A 301 -26.62 1.38 19.37
C GLU A 301 -25.62 0.52 18.60
N VAL A 302 -24.40 0.99 18.50
CA VAL A 302 -23.27 0.25 17.90
C VAL A 302 -22.06 0.35 18.83
N ASP A 303 -21.30 -0.72 18.90
CA ASP A 303 -19.99 -0.68 19.57
C ASP A 303 -19.08 0.26 18.81
N LYS A 304 -18.29 1.04 19.54
CA LYS A 304 -17.32 1.99 18.96
C LYS A 304 -16.38 1.27 18.00
N TYR A 305 -15.82 0.15 18.43
CA TYR A 305 -14.95 -0.69 17.61
C TYR A 305 -15.53 -2.10 17.50
N ASP A 306 -15.13 -2.81 16.47
CA ASP A 306 -15.49 -4.21 16.23
C ASP A 306 -14.28 -5.07 16.54
N GLN A 307 -14.46 -6.12 17.36
CA GLN A 307 -13.35 -6.99 17.78
C GLN A 307 -12.67 -7.67 16.57
N LYS A 308 -13.45 -8.10 15.59
CA LYS A 308 -12.90 -8.75 14.38
C LYS A 308 -12.04 -7.77 13.59
N VAL A 309 -12.49 -6.51 13.47
CA VAL A 309 -11.73 -5.44 12.79
C VAL A 309 -10.42 -5.16 13.54
N PHE A 310 -10.48 -5.07 14.87
CA PHE A 310 -9.31 -4.86 15.71
C PHE A 310 -8.29 -6.00 15.56
N LEU A 311 -8.76 -7.25 15.70
CA LEU A 311 -7.88 -8.42 15.60
C LEU A 311 -7.28 -8.53 14.20
N GLU A 312 -8.07 -8.31 13.16
CA GLU A 312 -7.56 -8.32 11.78
C GLU A 312 -6.45 -7.27 11.59
N ALA A 313 -6.66 -6.04 12.10
CA ALA A 313 -5.66 -4.98 12.04
C ALA A 313 -4.36 -5.38 12.75
N LEU A 314 -4.47 -5.91 13.95
CA LEU A 314 -3.31 -6.30 14.76
C LEU A 314 -2.59 -7.53 14.17
N HIS A 315 -3.34 -8.52 13.71
CA HIS A 315 -2.77 -9.71 13.04
C HIS A 315 -2.03 -9.31 11.76
N ASN A 316 -2.55 -8.32 11.02
CA ASN A 316 -1.87 -7.79 9.83
C ASN A 316 -0.56 -7.09 10.21
N CYS A 317 -0.54 -6.33 11.32
CA CYS A 317 0.71 -5.75 11.83
C CYS A 317 1.75 -6.85 12.13
N ILE A 318 1.34 -7.93 12.81
CA ILE A 318 2.23 -9.07 13.13
C ILE A 318 2.73 -9.74 11.84
N ALA A 319 1.85 -9.99 10.88
CA ALA A 319 2.16 -10.67 9.63
C ALA A 319 3.17 -9.88 8.75
N HIS A 320 3.04 -8.55 8.75
CA HIS A 320 3.83 -7.66 7.88
C HIS A 320 5.00 -6.96 8.59
N GLN A 321 5.15 -7.14 9.91
CA GLN A 321 6.23 -6.55 10.71
C GLN A 321 7.60 -6.85 10.12
N ASP A 322 8.45 -5.84 10.05
CA ASP A 322 9.87 -6.04 9.82
C ASP A 322 10.55 -6.35 11.15
N TYR A 323 10.76 -7.63 11.40
CA TYR A 323 11.36 -8.10 12.66
C TYR A 323 12.84 -7.74 12.80
N TYR A 324 13.51 -7.30 11.72
CA TYR A 324 14.89 -6.79 11.80
C TYR A 324 14.96 -5.31 12.18
N ALA A 325 13.86 -4.58 12.12
CA ALA A 325 13.85 -3.13 12.31
C ALA A 325 14.08 -2.69 13.77
N GLY A 326 13.93 -3.59 14.75
CA GLY A 326 14.05 -3.26 16.17
C GLY A 326 12.96 -2.31 16.67
N LYS A 327 11.80 -2.30 16.02
CA LYS A 327 10.67 -1.41 16.35
C LYS A 327 9.46 -2.23 16.78
N ARG A 328 8.83 -1.82 17.88
CA ARG A 328 7.62 -2.49 18.38
C ARG A 328 6.40 -2.17 17.51
N ILE A 329 5.43 -3.06 17.53
CA ILE A 329 4.09 -2.79 16.98
C ILE A 329 3.39 -1.86 17.98
N THR A 330 2.72 -0.81 17.52
CA THR A 330 2.02 0.10 18.41
C THR A 330 0.52 0.21 18.09
N ILE A 331 -0.27 0.36 19.14
CA ILE A 331 -1.70 0.66 19.07
C ILE A 331 -1.90 1.97 19.84
N LEU A 332 -2.11 3.05 19.13
CA LEU A 332 -2.39 4.34 19.76
C LEU A 332 -3.90 4.56 19.76
N GLU A 333 -4.49 4.56 20.96
CA GLU A 333 -5.91 4.81 21.15
C GLU A 333 -6.14 6.29 21.40
N LYS A 334 -6.86 6.92 20.47
CA LYS A 334 -7.33 8.31 20.57
C LYS A 334 -8.82 8.35 20.85
N ILE A 335 -9.34 9.55 21.07
CA ILE A 335 -10.76 9.76 21.43
C ILE A 335 -11.72 9.25 20.35
N ASP A 336 -11.30 9.27 19.09
CA ASP A 336 -12.14 9.01 17.92
C ASP A 336 -11.63 7.89 17.01
N LYS A 337 -10.42 7.38 17.25
CA LYS A 337 -9.84 6.35 16.40
C LYS A 337 -8.75 5.54 17.09
N LEU A 338 -8.46 4.38 16.52
CA LEU A 338 -7.27 3.56 16.82
C LEU A 338 -6.28 3.73 15.69
N ILE A 339 -5.00 3.86 16.02
CA ILE A 339 -3.91 3.92 15.04
C ILE A 339 -2.97 2.74 15.33
N PHE A 340 -2.89 1.81 14.40
CA PHE A 340 -1.97 0.68 14.43
C PHE A 340 -0.73 1.05 13.61
N THR A 341 0.46 0.81 14.16
CA THR A 341 1.71 1.06 13.44
C THR A 341 2.62 -0.17 13.52
N ASN A 342 3.17 -0.56 12.39
CA ASN A 342 4.19 -1.60 12.30
C ASN A 342 5.34 -1.14 11.40
N ALA A 343 6.53 -1.72 11.62
CA ALA A 343 7.69 -1.48 10.76
C ALA A 343 7.49 -2.16 9.40
N GLY A 344 7.91 -1.48 8.35
CA GLY A 344 7.88 -1.98 6.98
C GLY A 344 6.60 -1.65 6.22
N ASN A 345 6.67 -1.80 4.90
CA ASN A 345 5.55 -1.57 4.01
C ASN A 345 4.57 -2.74 4.03
N PHE A 346 3.29 -2.45 3.99
CA PHE A 346 2.19 -3.42 4.06
C PHE A 346 1.70 -3.86 2.67
N PHE A 347 1.56 -2.93 1.73
CA PHE A 347 0.96 -3.20 0.42
C PHE A 347 1.89 -2.83 -0.74
N ASP A 348 1.81 -3.63 -1.80
CA ASP A 348 2.30 -3.23 -3.11
C ASP A 348 1.12 -2.56 -3.86
N GLY A 349 0.92 -1.28 -3.59
CA GLY A 349 -0.20 -0.49 -4.11
C GLY A 349 -1.10 0.07 -3.00
N LYS A 350 -2.34 0.36 -3.33
CA LYS A 350 -3.34 0.90 -2.39
C LYS A 350 -4.21 -0.21 -1.81
N ALA A 351 -4.58 -0.08 -0.53
CA ALA A 351 -5.45 -1.05 0.14
C ALA A 351 -6.80 -1.24 -0.60
N GLU A 352 -7.33 -0.15 -1.16
CA GLU A 352 -8.58 -0.18 -1.92
C GLU A 352 -8.52 -1.06 -3.18
N ASP A 353 -7.36 -1.19 -3.80
CA ASP A 353 -7.20 -2.05 -4.97
C ASP A 353 -7.42 -3.53 -4.61
N TYR A 354 -7.04 -3.91 -3.41
CA TYR A 354 -7.30 -5.26 -2.87
C TYR A 354 -8.79 -5.44 -2.55
N VAL A 355 -9.41 -4.44 -1.94
CA VAL A 355 -10.84 -4.47 -1.59
C VAL A 355 -11.72 -4.55 -2.85
N LEU A 356 -11.33 -3.84 -3.90
CA LEU A 356 -12.05 -3.78 -5.18
C LEU A 356 -11.66 -4.89 -6.16
N GLU A 357 -10.80 -5.80 -5.74
CA GLU A 357 -10.32 -6.93 -6.57
C GLU A 357 -9.65 -6.47 -7.88
N ARG A 358 -9.10 -5.25 -7.90
CA ARG A 358 -8.39 -4.70 -9.07
C ARG A 358 -6.99 -5.31 -9.25
N LYS A 359 -6.44 -5.88 -8.19
CA LYS A 359 -5.15 -6.59 -8.21
C LYS A 359 -5.33 -7.99 -7.67
N ASN A 360 -4.69 -8.94 -8.29
CA ASN A 360 -4.58 -10.30 -7.75
C ASN A 360 -3.86 -10.27 -6.40
N ILE A 361 -4.49 -10.85 -5.40
CA ILE A 361 -3.96 -10.97 -4.06
C ILE A 361 -2.88 -12.07 -4.02
N ALA A 362 -1.87 -11.94 -4.83
CA ALA A 362 -0.64 -12.69 -4.60
C ALA A 362 0.13 -11.89 -3.53
N SER A 363 -0.33 -11.97 -2.31
CA SER A 363 0.29 -11.25 -1.21
C SER A 363 1.70 -11.80 -0.99
N LYS A 364 2.69 -10.99 -1.29
CA LYS A 364 4.07 -11.29 -0.97
C LYS A 364 4.28 -10.91 0.50
N TYR A 365 4.12 -11.89 1.35
CA TYR A 365 4.38 -11.71 2.78
C TYR A 365 5.88 -11.75 3.04
N ARG A 366 6.36 -10.81 3.86
CA ARG A 366 7.73 -10.80 4.37
C ARG A 366 7.99 -12.03 5.24
N ASN A 367 7.03 -12.42 6.08
CA ASN A 367 7.12 -13.50 7.05
C ASN A 367 6.21 -14.67 6.64
N LYS A 368 6.54 -15.36 5.56
CA LYS A 368 5.70 -16.41 4.97
C LYS A 368 5.39 -17.56 5.93
N ALA A 369 6.40 -18.04 6.67
CA ALA A 369 6.20 -19.15 7.61
C ALA A 369 5.24 -18.73 8.74
N LEU A 370 5.41 -17.52 9.27
CA LEU A 370 4.53 -16.96 10.30
C LEU A 370 3.08 -16.82 9.78
N VAL A 371 2.92 -16.22 8.61
CA VAL A 371 1.61 -16.02 7.98
C VAL A 371 0.91 -17.36 7.71
N ASN A 372 1.64 -18.36 7.21
CA ASN A 372 1.08 -19.69 6.97
C ASN A 372 0.59 -20.32 8.30
N ALA A 373 1.36 -20.21 9.37
CA ALA A 373 0.95 -20.68 10.68
C ALA A 373 -0.28 -19.90 11.20
N MET A 374 -0.28 -18.57 11.09
CA MET A 374 -1.42 -17.72 11.48
C MET A 374 -2.69 -18.11 10.70
N LYS A 375 -2.58 -18.42 9.42
CA LYS A 375 -3.70 -18.94 8.60
C LYS A 375 -4.20 -20.28 9.13
N GLU A 376 -3.27 -21.18 9.46
CA GLU A 376 -3.64 -22.49 10.00
C GLU A 376 -4.32 -22.40 11.36
N LEU A 377 -3.97 -21.41 12.14
CA LEU A 377 -4.56 -21.13 13.47
C LEU A 377 -5.80 -20.22 13.40
N GLY A 378 -6.29 -19.86 12.23
CA GLY A 378 -7.48 -19.03 12.07
C GLY A 378 -7.30 -17.57 12.48
N MET A 379 -6.07 -17.10 12.64
CA MET A 379 -5.77 -15.69 12.97
C MET A 379 -5.91 -14.79 11.74
N ILE A 380 -5.64 -15.31 10.55
CA ILE A 380 -5.71 -14.59 9.27
C ILE A 380 -6.55 -15.42 8.28
N ASP A 381 -7.38 -14.75 7.50
CA ASP A 381 -8.16 -15.39 6.43
C ASP A 381 -7.29 -15.88 5.26
N LYS A 382 -7.71 -16.97 4.63
CA LYS A 382 -6.96 -17.65 3.57
C LYS A 382 -6.71 -16.80 2.31
N LEU A 383 -7.55 -15.85 2.00
CA LEU A 383 -7.58 -15.16 0.71
C LEU A 383 -7.31 -13.65 0.79
N GLY A 384 -6.75 -13.15 1.89
CA GLY A 384 -6.57 -11.72 2.07
C GLY A 384 -7.91 -10.96 2.16
N SER A 385 -8.98 -11.66 2.53
CA SER A 385 -10.32 -11.10 2.67
C SER A 385 -10.46 -10.21 3.91
N GLY A 386 -9.48 -10.24 4.81
CA GLY A 386 -9.53 -9.50 6.07
C GLY A 386 -9.67 -7.99 5.87
N VAL A 387 -8.89 -7.42 4.96
CA VAL A 387 -9.00 -5.99 4.63
C VAL A 387 -10.41 -5.69 4.09
N LYS A 388 -10.94 -6.52 3.19
CA LYS A 388 -12.30 -6.39 2.66
C LYS A 388 -13.35 -6.47 3.79
N THR A 389 -13.18 -7.41 4.71
CA THR A 389 -14.05 -7.56 5.89
C THR A 389 -14.03 -6.30 6.77
N MET A 390 -12.87 -5.68 6.99
CA MET A 390 -12.77 -4.41 7.72
C MET A 390 -13.61 -3.31 7.03
N TYR A 391 -13.45 -3.15 5.72
CA TYR A 391 -14.22 -2.16 4.95
C TYR A 391 -15.73 -2.42 5.02
N GLU A 392 -16.15 -3.68 4.83
CA GLU A 392 -17.57 -4.06 4.89
C GLU A 392 -18.18 -3.83 6.28
N THR A 393 -17.43 -4.17 7.34
CA THR A 393 -17.88 -3.98 8.73
C THR A 393 -18.08 -2.50 9.05
N LEU A 394 -17.11 -1.65 8.67
CA LEU A 394 -17.22 -0.21 8.89
C LEU A 394 -18.33 0.40 8.03
N ARG A 395 -18.51 -0.08 6.80
CA ARG A 395 -19.64 0.33 5.95
C ARG A 395 -20.99 0.04 6.63
N LYS A 396 -21.15 -1.16 7.21
CA LYS A 396 -22.38 -1.54 7.93
C LYS A 396 -22.63 -0.65 9.16
N LYS A 397 -21.57 -0.19 9.81
CA LYS A 397 -21.64 0.77 10.93
C LYS A 397 -21.84 2.22 10.44
N THR A 398 -21.69 2.46 9.15
CA THR A 398 -21.65 3.82 8.54
C THR A 398 -20.48 4.67 9.06
N PHE A 399 -19.42 4.03 9.49
CA PHE A 399 -18.18 4.68 9.92
C PHE A 399 -17.24 4.88 8.72
N PRO A 400 -16.32 5.84 8.81
CA PRO A 400 -15.30 6.02 7.77
C PRO A 400 -14.48 4.75 7.56
N PHE A 401 -14.07 4.51 6.33
CA PHE A 401 -13.23 3.36 5.99
C PHE A 401 -11.85 3.45 6.65
N PRO A 402 -11.14 2.32 6.80
CA PRO A 402 -9.78 2.36 7.32
C PRO A 402 -8.89 3.24 6.43
N THR A 403 -7.93 3.93 7.01
CA THR A 403 -6.94 4.71 6.27
C THR A 403 -5.57 4.07 6.45
N TYR A 404 -4.96 3.65 5.34
CA TYR A 404 -3.58 3.15 5.33
C TYR A 404 -2.66 4.27 4.87
N ASP A 405 -1.57 4.43 5.56
CA ASP A 405 -0.53 5.40 5.25
C ASP A 405 0.84 4.75 5.44
N TYR A 406 1.76 4.98 4.51
CA TYR A 406 3.13 4.48 4.62
C TYR A 406 4.11 5.65 4.68
N ASP A 407 4.82 5.72 5.78
CA ASP A 407 5.84 6.74 6.02
C ASP A 407 7.20 6.22 5.54
N GLU A 408 7.62 6.66 4.36
CA GLU A 408 8.90 6.26 3.75
C GLU A 408 10.11 6.66 4.61
N GLY A 409 10.03 7.78 5.33
CA GLY A 409 11.12 8.29 6.18
C GLY A 409 11.39 7.42 7.39
N PHE A 410 10.33 6.87 7.98
CA PHE A 410 10.44 5.98 9.15
C PHE A 410 10.33 4.51 8.78
N ASP A 411 10.00 4.18 7.54
CA ASP A 411 9.72 2.82 7.06
C ASP A 411 8.66 2.15 7.95
N GLU A 412 7.50 2.80 8.09
CA GLU A 412 6.39 2.35 8.94
C GLU A 412 5.05 2.45 8.21
N THR A 413 4.23 1.45 8.38
CA THR A 413 2.84 1.46 7.95
C THR A 413 1.95 1.85 9.12
N LYS A 414 1.05 2.81 8.89
CA LYS A 414 0.02 3.25 9.85
C LYS A 414 -1.36 2.90 9.30
N LEU A 415 -2.17 2.26 10.14
CA LEU A 415 -3.57 1.95 9.84
C LEU A 415 -4.45 2.68 10.86
N GLU A 416 -5.31 3.58 10.37
CA GLU A 416 -6.31 4.25 11.22
C GLU A 416 -7.67 3.57 11.09
N ILE A 417 -8.29 3.25 12.20
CA ILE A 417 -9.64 2.71 12.30
C ILE A 417 -10.50 3.67 13.13
N TYR A 418 -11.51 4.23 12.50
CA TYR A 418 -12.38 5.23 13.13
C TYR A 418 -13.43 4.55 14.01
N GLY A 419 -13.62 5.10 15.20
CA GLY A 419 -14.60 4.65 16.20
C GLY A 419 -15.86 5.52 16.28
N LYS A 420 -16.01 6.42 15.32
CA LYS A 420 -17.21 7.27 15.20
C LYS A 420 -17.36 7.80 13.77
N GLU A 421 -18.51 8.32 13.46
CA GLU A 421 -18.74 9.05 12.22
C GLU A 421 -17.90 10.35 12.20
N ILE A 422 -17.35 10.69 11.05
CA ILE A 422 -16.69 11.99 10.84
C ILE A 422 -17.77 13.06 10.56
N ASP A 423 -18.78 12.69 9.79
CA ASP A 423 -19.84 13.59 9.34
C ASP A 423 -21.18 12.86 9.40
N LYS A 424 -22.09 13.35 10.25
CA LYS A 424 -23.42 12.75 10.46
C LYS A 424 -24.25 12.67 9.17
N LYS A 425 -24.23 13.72 8.37
CA LYS A 425 -25.02 13.77 7.13
C LYS A 425 -24.45 12.84 6.05
N PHE A 426 -23.13 12.69 6.00
CA PHE A 426 -22.49 11.69 5.14
C PHE A 426 -22.95 10.28 5.55
N THR A 427 -23.00 10.01 6.84
CA THR A 427 -23.52 8.75 7.40
C THR A 427 -24.97 8.52 6.95
N GLU A 428 -25.81 9.57 6.99
CA GLU A 428 -27.21 9.51 6.51
C GLU A 428 -27.31 9.19 5.01
N ILE A 429 -26.42 9.76 4.19
CA ILE A 429 -26.39 9.43 2.74
C ILE A 429 -26.08 7.95 2.53
N LEU A 430 -25.09 7.42 3.24
CA LEU A 430 -24.73 6.00 3.15
C LEU A 430 -25.88 5.10 3.60
N MET A 431 -26.64 5.52 4.59
CA MET A 431 -27.81 4.78 5.07
C MET A 431 -28.99 4.84 4.08
N ASN A 432 -29.29 6.02 3.55
CA ASN A 432 -30.46 6.27 2.71
C ASN A 432 -30.27 5.81 1.26
N LYS A 433 -29.02 5.74 0.78
CA LYS A 433 -28.68 5.26 -0.56
C LYS A 433 -27.95 3.93 -0.49
N GLY A 434 -28.63 2.91 0.05
CA GLY A 434 -28.08 1.56 0.16
C GLY A 434 -27.62 0.92 -1.16
N ASP A 435 -27.98 1.54 -2.29
CA ASP A 435 -27.65 1.05 -3.63
C ASP A 435 -26.35 1.63 -4.22
N LEU A 436 -25.61 2.45 -3.46
CA LEU A 436 -24.31 2.94 -3.94
C LEU A 436 -23.34 1.75 -4.08
N ASP A 437 -22.74 1.62 -5.24
CA ASP A 437 -21.72 0.60 -5.45
C ASP A 437 -20.52 0.87 -4.52
N PHE A 438 -19.80 -0.20 -4.19
CA PHE A 438 -18.73 -0.15 -3.19
C PHE A 438 -17.61 0.82 -3.57
N ASN A 439 -17.25 0.87 -4.85
CA ASN A 439 -16.24 1.80 -5.37
C ASN A 439 -16.67 3.27 -5.15
N THR A 440 -17.91 3.61 -5.49
CA THR A 440 -18.46 4.96 -5.26
C THR A 440 -18.39 5.34 -3.78
N THR A 441 -18.70 4.40 -2.88
CA THR A 441 -18.64 4.65 -1.43
C THR A 441 -17.20 4.95 -0.96
N ILE A 442 -16.20 4.19 -1.45
CA ILE A 442 -14.78 4.43 -1.14
C ILE A 442 -14.35 5.82 -1.62
N ILE A 443 -14.75 6.21 -2.82
CA ILE A 443 -14.35 7.49 -3.40
C ILE A 443 -14.99 8.65 -2.62
N LEU A 444 -16.25 8.53 -2.22
CA LEU A 444 -16.93 9.53 -1.39
C LEU A 444 -16.27 9.65 0.00
N ASP A 445 -15.84 8.52 0.58
CA ASP A 445 -15.09 8.52 1.84
C ASP A 445 -13.76 9.28 1.70
N LYS A 446 -13.05 9.11 0.61
CA LYS A 446 -11.82 9.87 0.33
C LYS A 446 -12.10 11.38 0.22
N ILE A 447 -13.21 11.75 -0.41
CA ILE A 447 -13.59 13.17 -0.56
C ILE A 447 -13.89 13.77 0.82
N GLN A 448 -14.63 13.08 1.70
CA GLN A 448 -14.90 13.59 3.04
C GLN A 448 -13.63 13.76 3.89
N LYS A 449 -12.61 12.93 3.63
CA LYS A 449 -11.30 13.00 4.30
C LYS A 449 -10.34 13.99 3.65
N ASN A 450 -10.78 14.75 2.65
CA ASN A 450 -9.96 15.68 1.85
C ASN A 450 -8.79 15.02 1.09
N LYS A 451 -8.95 13.75 0.71
CA LYS A 451 -7.94 12.95 -0.02
C LYS A 451 -8.25 12.85 -1.52
N ILE A 452 -8.65 13.95 -2.13
CA ILE A 452 -9.07 14.00 -3.55
C ILE A 452 -7.90 13.65 -4.49
N ASP A 453 -6.68 14.01 -4.12
CA ASP A 453 -5.47 13.75 -4.91
C ASP A 453 -5.16 12.24 -5.04
N GLU A 454 -5.72 11.41 -4.16
CA GLU A 454 -5.58 9.95 -4.20
C GLU A 454 -6.59 9.25 -5.13
N ILE A 455 -7.52 10.00 -5.74
CA ILE A 455 -8.60 9.46 -6.57
C ILE A 455 -8.19 9.46 -8.05
N ASP A 456 -8.38 8.35 -8.73
CA ASP A 456 -8.06 8.22 -10.15
C ASP A 456 -8.92 9.15 -11.01
N LYS A 457 -8.34 9.72 -12.05
CA LYS A 457 -9.02 10.63 -13.00
C LYS A 457 -10.28 10.02 -13.61
N LYS A 458 -10.28 8.73 -13.85
CA LYS A 458 -11.43 7.98 -14.39
C LYS A 458 -12.61 7.99 -13.41
N ASP A 459 -12.31 7.76 -12.12
CA ASP A 459 -13.32 7.76 -11.06
C ASP A 459 -13.86 9.18 -10.80
N LEU A 460 -12.98 10.19 -10.81
CA LEU A 460 -13.41 11.59 -10.71
C LEU A 460 -14.35 11.98 -11.86
N LYS A 461 -14.10 11.48 -13.08
CA LYS A 461 -14.99 11.70 -14.22
C LYS A 461 -16.36 11.06 -13.97
N LYS A 462 -16.38 9.79 -13.53
CA LYS A 462 -17.63 9.05 -13.20
C LYS A 462 -18.47 9.80 -12.16
N LEU A 463 -17.85 10.26 -11.07
CA LEU A 463 -18.54 11.02 -10.02
C LEU A 463 -19.10 12.36 -10.55
N ARG A 464 -18.36 13.04 -11.41
CA ARG A 464 -18.82 14.28 -12.05
C ARG A 464 -20.03 14.01 -12.95
N ASP A 465 -19.99 12.96 -13.74
CA ASP A 465 -21.08 12.56 -14.63
C ASP A 465 -22.34 12.17 -13.82
N GLN A 466 -22.15 11.60 -12.61
CA GLN A 466 -23.21 11.32 -11.65
C GLN A 466 -23.65 12.56 -10.85
N LYS A 467 -23.05 13.73 -11.11
CA LYS A 467 -23.33 15.00 -10.41
C LYS A 467 -23.10 14.95 -8.90
N LEU A 468 -22.16 14.11 -8.46
CA LEU A 468 -21.76 14.01 -7.05
C LEU A 468 -20.65 15.01 -6.70
N ILE A 469 -19.84 15.40 -7.68
CA ILE A 469 -18.77 16.39 -7.53
C ILE A 469 -18.83 17.42 -8.65
N GLU A 470 -18.25 18.59 -8.37
CA GLU A 470 -18.04 19.67 -9.34
C GLU A 470 -16.53 19.89 -9.51
N LYS A 471 -16.16 20.55 -10.61
CA LYS A 471 -14.76 20.86 -10.92
C LYS A 471 -14.63 22.34 -11.26
N ILE A 472 -13.69 23.02 -10.60
CA ILE A 472 -13.24 24.35 -11.02
C ILE A 472 -11.74 24.24 -11.31
N GLU A 473 -11.36 24.44 -12.55
CA GLU A 473 -9.99 24.27 -13.06
C GLU A 473 -9.45 22.84 -12.79
N LYS A 474 -8.48 22.73 -11.90
CA LYS A 474 -7.86 21.44 -11.51
C LYS A 474 -8.43 20.87 -10.21
N SER A 475 -9.22 21.65 -9.48
CA SER A 475 -9.75 21.27 -8.16
C SER A 475 -11.15 20.68 -8.25
N TYR A 476 -11.38 19.61 -7.51
CA TYR A 476 -12.67 18.93 -7.38
C TYR A 476 -13.23 19.18 -5.98
N PHE A 477 -14.54 19.24 -5.86
CA PHE A 477 -15.25 19.41 -4.59
C PHE A 477 -16.69 18.86 -4.71
N LEU A 478 -17.35 18.66 -3.59
CA LEU A 478 -18.71 18.14 -3.56
C LEU A 478 -19.66 19.04 -4.35
N SER A 479 -20.59 18.46 -5.10
CA SER A 479 -21.62 19.23 -5.81
C SER A 479 -22.55 19.93 -4.82
N LYS A 480 -23.25 20.97 -5.29
CA LYS A 480 -24.21 21.70 -4.48
C LYS A 480 -25.20 20.77 -3.78
N LYS A 481 -25.79 19.84 -4.55
CA LYS A 481 -26.75 18.87 -4.04
C LYS A 481 -26.17 17.99 -2.93
N VAL A 482 -24.94 17.53 -3.09
CA VAL A 482 -24.25 16.70 -2.08
C VAL A 482 -23.89 17.57 -0.87
N ALA A 483 -23.41 18.79 -1.10
CA ALA A 483 -23.08 19.74 -0.02
C ALA A 483 -24.32 20.12 0.81
N GLU A 484 -25.47 20.32 0.17
CA GLU A 484 -26.75 20.57 0.86
C GLU A 484 -27.15 19.37 1.73
N ILE A 485 -27.07 18.16 1.19
CA ILE A 485 -27.36 16.93 1.93
C ILE A 485 -26.40 16.76 3.12
N LEU A 486 -25.12 17.16 2.96
CA LEU A 486 -24.10 17.04 4.00
C LEU A 486 -24.07 18.25 4.98
N GLY A 487 -24.89 19.28 4.78
CA GLY A 487 -24.83 20.51 5.57
C GLY A 487 -23.51 21.29 5.39
N LYS A 488 -22.88 21.12 4.25
CA LYS A 488 -21.61 21.76 3.89
C LYS A 488 -21.79 22.92 2.88
N GLU A 489 -22.93 23.57 2.91
CA GLU A 489 -23.24 24.68 1.99
C GLU A 489 -22.26 25.84 2.14
N THR A 490 -21.82 26.10 3.36
CA THR A 490 -20.82 27.14 3.64
C THR A 490 -19.50 26.78 2.97
N GLU A 491 -19.00 25.54 3.20
CA GLU A 491 -17.77 25.05 2.60
C GLU A 491 -17.87 25.01 1.07
N TYR A 492 -18.99 24.58 0.53
CA TYR A 492 -19.28 24.60 -0.90
C TYR A 492 -19.20 26.03 -1.46
N THR A 493 -19.87 26.96 -0.78
CA THR A 493 -19.92 28.39 -1.18
C THR A 493 -18.51 29.02 -1.12
N GLU A 494 -17.75 28.71 -0.08
CA GLU A 494 -16.34 29.14 0.05
C GLU A 494 -15.48 28.63 -1.11
N LYS A 495 -15.61 27.34 -1.44
CA LYS A 495 -14.84 26.73 -2.54
C LYS A 495 -15.25 27.25 -3.90
N LYS A 496 -16.54 27.33 -4.16
CA LYS A 496 -17.12 27.74 -5.45
C LYS A 496 -17.11 29.27 -5.65
N GLY A 497 -17.20 30.02 -4.57
CA GLY A 497 -17.41 31.47 -4.60
C GLY A 497 -18.85 31.84 -5.00
N PHE A 498 -19.13 33.11 -4.96
CA PHE A 498 -20.45 33.66 -5.34
C PHE A 498 -20.53 33.87 -6.87
N PRO A 499 -21.74 33.84 -7.45
CA PRO A 499 -21.91 34.15 -8.88
C PRO A 499 -21.40 35.55 -9.21
N ASP A 500 -20.96 35.75 -10.46
CA ASP A 500 -20.41 37.03 -10.91
C ASP A 500 -21.43 38.19 -10.74
N ASP A 501 -22.71 37.90 -10.97
CA ASP A 501 -23.77 38.92 -10.80
C ASP A 501 -23.90 39.41 -9.34
N PHE A 502 -23.70 38.51 -8.37
CA PHE A 502 -23.66 38.90 -6.96
C PHE A 502 -22.44 39.80 -6.66
N ILE A 503 -21.28 39.46 -7.21
CA ILE A 503 -20.05 40.23 -7.04
C ILE A 503 -20.22 41.61 -7.68
N ILE A 504 -20.83 41.65 -8.87
CA ILE A 504 -21.16 42.88 -9.59
C ILE A 504 -22.09 43.77 -8.75
N ASP A 505 -23.16 43.20 -8.19
CA ASP A 505 -24.11 43.93 -7.31
C ASP A 505 -23.38 44.54 -6.11
N LYS A 506 -22.47 43.77 -5.47
CA LYS A 506 -21.67 44.26 -4.35
C LYS A 506 -20.77 45.42 -4.76
N ILE A 507 -20.12 45.36 -5.93
CA ILE A 507 -19.28 46.46 -6.45
C ILE A 507 -20.13 47.71 -6.72
N ILE A 508 -21.26 47.56 -7.41
CA ILE A 508 -22.14 48.67 -7.77
C ILE A 508 -22.66 49.36 -6.50
N LYS A 509 -23.27 48.60 -5.56
CA LYS A 509 -23.78 49.14 -4.30
C LYS A 509 -22.71 49.84 -3.48
N HIS A 510 -21.49 49.32 -3.49
CA HIS A 510 -20.38 49.97 -2.80
C HIS A 510 -20.01 51.29 -3.46
N LEU A 511 -19.94 51.34 -4.79
CA LEU A 511 -19.64 52.57 -5.53
C LEU A 511 -20.75 53.63 -5.40
N GLU A 512 -22.01 53.21 -5.19
CA GLU A 512 -23.15 54.13 -4.91
C GLU A 512 -22.96 54.94 -3.61
N HIS A 513 -22.27 54.37 -2.63
CA HIS A 513 -22.05 55.02 -1.33
C HIS A 513 -20.77 55.87 -1.28
N TRP A 514 -19.98 55.91 -2.36
CA TRP A 514 -18.67 56.57 -2.34
C TRP A 514 -18.46 57.46 -3.57
N ASP A 515 -19.01 58.69 -3.51
CA ASP A 515 -18.93 59.69 -4.58
C ASP A 515 -17.51 59.99 -5.05
N ASN A 516 -16.53 59.91 -4.15
CA ASN A 516 -15.13 60.14 -4.46
C ASN A 516 -14.48 58.97 -5.26
N GLY A 517 -15.22 57.87 -5.42
CA GLY A 517 -14.74 56.69 -6.10
C GLY A 517 -13.89 55.78 -5.22
N GLN A 518 -13.50 54.61 -5.77
CA GLN A 518 -12.79 53.59 -5.05
C GLN A 518 -11.54 53.10 -5.80
N THR A 519 -10.47 52.90 -5.07
CA THR A 519 -9.23 52.35 -5.63
C THR A 519 -9.39 50.85 -5.96
N ARG A 520 -8.51 50.33 -6.76
CA ARG A 520 -8.44 48.91 -7.07
C ARG A 520 -8.28 48.06 -5.80
N ALA A 521 -7.46 48.50 -4.86
CA ALA A 521 -7.22 47.77 -3.62
C ALA A 521 -8.52 47.66 -2.80
N GLN A 522 -9.25 48.77 -2.65
CA GLN A 522 -10.51 48.78 -1.91
C GLN A 522 -11.57 47.85 -2.54
N ILE A 523 -11.65 47.84 -3.86
CA ILE A 523 -12.56 46.90 -4.56
C ILE A 523 -12.11 45.46 -4.36
N ASN A 524 -10.79 45.16 -4.43
CA ASN A 524 -10.29 43.84 -4.15
C ASN A 524 -10.69 43.41 -2.73
N ASP A 525 -10.42 44.20 -1.72
CA ASP A 525 -10.72 43.89 -0.32
C ASP A 525 -12.22 43.61 -0.11
N LEU A 526 -13.08 44.41 -0.75
CA LEU A 526 -14.53 44.23 -0.70
C LEU A 526 -14.98 42.86 -1.21
N VAL A 527 -14.44 42.44 -2.36
CA VAL A 527 -14.98 41.26 -3.07
C VAL A 527 -14.15 39.99 -2.88
N TRP A 528 -12.96 40.08 -2.29
CA TRP A 528 -12.02 38.94 -2.17
C TRP A 528 -12.64 37.70 -1.54
N LYS A 529 -13.39 37.89 -0.47
CA LYS A 529 -14.06 36.82 0.29
C LYS A 529 -15.20 36.14 -0.47
N TYR A 530 -15.71 36.78 -1.53
CA TYR A 530 -16.78 36.20 -2.36
C TYR A 530 -16.26 35.42 -3.58
N LEU A 531 -14.95 35.48 -3.83
CA LEU A 531 -14.33 34.75 -4.93
C LEU A 531 -14.05 33.27 -4.55
N PRO A 532 -14.01 32.38 -5.53
CA PRO A 532 -13.74 30.96 -5.23
C PRO A 532 -12.46 30.78 -4.42
N GLY A 533 -12.57 30.17 -3.24
CA GLY A 533 -11.45 29.94 -2.32
C GLY A 533 -10.35 29.06 -2.92
N ILE A 534 -10.70 28.21 -3.88
CA ILE A 534 -9.79 27.30 -4.57
C ILE A 534 -8.91 27.99 -5.65
N LEU A 535 -9.18 29.26 -5.98
CA LEU A 535 -8.37 30.02 -6.94
C LEU A 535 -7.13 30.62 -6.26
N SER A 536 -6.00 30.59 -6.94
CA SER A 536 -4.81 31.33 -6.50
C SER A 536 -5.08 32.86 -6.53
N ASP A 537 -4.33 33.61 -5.76
CA ASP A 537 -4.47 35.07 -5.66
C ASP A 537 -4.33 35.75 -7.02
N GLN A 538 -3.42 35.27 -7.86
CA GLN A 538 -3.27 35.78 -9.23
C GLN A 538 -4.55 35.57 -10.05
N LYS A 539 -5.20 34.43 -9.90
CA LYS A 539 -6.46 34.13 -10.62
C LYS A 539 -7.64 34.89 -10.07
N LYS A 540 -7.70 35.07 -8.75
CA LYS A 540 -8.69 35.95 -8.12
C LYS A 540 -8.57 37.39 -8.64
N THR A 541 -7.36 37.91 -8.67
CA THR A 541 -7.05 39.24 -9.23
C THR A 541 -7.49 39.36 -10.70
N ARG A 542 -7.19 38.33 -11.50
CA ARG A 542 -7.59 38.25 -12.92
C ARG A 542 -9.13 38.24 -13.06
N LYS A 543 -9.83 37.48 -12.21
CA LYS A 543 -11.29 37.40 -12.22
C LYS A 543 -11.91 38.77 -11.91
N ILE A 544 -11.39 39.50 -10.89
CA ILE A 544 -11.85 40.87 -10.60
C ILE A 544 -11.57 41.79 -11.80
N ASN A 545 -10.41 41.70 -12.44
CA ASN A 545 -10.10 42.46 -13.66
C ASN A 545 -11.16 42.26 -14.74
N ASN A 546 -11.52 41.00 -14.98
CA ASN A 546 -12.52 40.66 -15.99
C ASN A 546 -13.89 41.30 -15.67
N ILE A 547 -14.30 41.23 -14.39
CA ILE A 547 -15.57 41.83 -13.92
C ILE A 547 -15.54 43.35 -14.12
N LEU A 548 -14.47 44.01 -13.69
CA LEU A 548 -14.36 45.49 -13.85
C LEU A 548 -14.31 45.90 -15.34
N THR A 549 -13.61 45.10 -16.17
CA THR A 549 -13.57 45.34 -17.60
C THR A 549 -14.96 45.20 -18.24
N LYS A 550 -15.72 44.17 -17.82
CA LYS A 550 -17.10 43.96 -18.27
C LYS A 550 -17.98 45.17 -17.88
N LEU A 551 -17.97 45.56 -16.61
CA LEU A 551 -18.72 46.70 -16.11
C LEU A 551 -18.38 48.02 -16.81
N SER A 552 -17.09 48.20 -17.15
CA SER A 552 -16.61 49.38 -17.87
C SER A 552 -17.07 49.36 -19.33
N LYS A 553 -17.05 48.22 -20.01
CA LYS A 553 -17.57 48.06 -21.36
C LYS A 553 -19.09 48.28 -21.42
N ASP A 554 -19.80 47.87 -20.38
CA ASP A 554 -21.25 48.08 -20.25
C ASP A 554 -21.61 49.53 -19.83
N ASN A 555 -20.62 50.41 -19.77
CA ASN A 555 -20.77 51.82 -19.33
C ASN A 555 -21.40 51.99 -17.91
N ARG A 556 -21.26 50.98 -17.04
CA ARG A 556 -21.81 51.04 -15.68
C ARG A 556 -20.82 51.68 -14.70
N ILE A 557 -19.50 51.51 -14.95
CA ILE A 557 -18.43 52.14 -14.15
C ILE A 557 -17.35 52.68 -15.07
N LYS A 558 -16.56 53.65 -14.57
CA LYS A 558 -15.44 54.22 -15.29
C LYS A 558 -14.27 54.49 -14.34
N ASN A 559 -13.05 54.23 -14.83
CA ASN A 559 -11.84 54.55 -14.09
C ASN A 559 -11.39 55.97 -14.44
N PHE A 560 -11.47 56.88 -13.47
CA PHE A 560 -11.02 58.27 -13.59
C PHE A 560 -9.55 58.48 -13.13
N GLY A 561 -8.92 57.42 -12.67
CA GLY A 561 -7.50 57.42 -12.30
C GLY A 561 -6.60 56.85 -13.42
N ASN A 562 -5.34 56.66 -13.10
CA ASN A 562 -4.35 56.07 -14.02
C ASN A 562 -4.05 54.62 -13.65
N ARG A 563 -3.13 53.95 -14.38
CA ARG A 563 -2.75 52.56 -14.14
C ARG A 563 -2.19 52.28 -12.73
N LYS A 564 -1.50 53.28 -12.13
CA LYS A 564 -0.88 53.12 -10.79
C LYS A 564 -1.84 53.52 -9.66
N LYS A 565 -2.74 54.50 -9.90
CA LYS A 565 -3.75 54.98 -8.94
C LYS A 565 -5.11 54.97 -9.62
N SER A 566 -5.75 53.83 -9.67
CA SER A 566 -7.11 53.69 -10.20
C SER A 566 -8.13 54.41 -9.29
N ASN A 567 -9.17 54.99 -9.90
CA ASN A 567 -10.30 55.57 -9.20
C ASN A 567 -11.59 55.24 -9.95
N TRP A 568 -12.22 54.17 -9.49
CA TRP A 568 -13.43 53.64 -10.11
C TRP A 568 -14.68 54.33 -9.56
N LYS A 569 -15.50 54.82 -10.45
CA LYS A 569 -16.79 55.45 -10.10
C LYS A 569 -17.92 54.94 -10.97
N LEU A 570 -19.15 55.08 -10.50
CA LEU A 570 -20.33 54.80 -11.32
C LEU A 570 -20.40 55.82 -12.47
N VAL A 571 -20.90 55.38 -13.60
CA VAL A 571 -21.32 56.26 -14.68
C VAL A 571 -22.79 56.60 -14.41
N ILE A 572 -23.06 57.85 -14.03
CA ILE A 572 -24.42 58.34 -13.85
C ILE A 572 -24.88 58.78 -15.24
N ASN A 573 -25.92 58.12 -15.78
CA ASN A 573 -26.57 58.53 -17.04
C ASN A 573 -27.54 59.69 -16.76
#